data_6e320f24b3356218cee43ce620a8b208
#
_entry.id   6e320f24b3356218cee43ce620a8b208
#
_cell.length_a   1.000
_cell.length_b   1.000
_cell.length_c   1.000
_cell.angle_alpha   90.00
_cell.angle_beta   90.00
_cell.angle_gamma   90.00
#
_symmetry.space_group_name_H-M   'P 1'
#
loop_
_entity.id
_entity.type
_entity.pdbx_description
1 polymer ?
#
loop_
_entity_poly.entity_id
_entity_poly.type
_entity_poly.pdbx_seq_one_letter_code
_entity_poly.pdbx_strand_id
1 'polypeptide(L)'
;MDVTVGESIVLPCQVSHDPSIEVVFIWSFNGDVIDLKKGVAHFERIGGESVGDLMIRNIQLNHSGKYLCTVKTTLESLSAVADIIVRGPPGPPEDVRVEHISSTTSQLSWRPGSDNNSPIQIFTVQARTPFSVGWQAVSTVPEILSGKTYNATVVGLSPWVEYEFRVVAGNSIGIGEPSKASELLRTKASVPVVAPTNINGGGGSRSELVITWESIPEELQNGEEFGYIIMLRPVGSTAWTKERVPSVESSRFVYRNESITPLSPFEVKVGVYNNEGEGSLSTVSIVYSGEDEPQLAPRGTSVQSFSASEMEVSWNAIAWNRNTGRVLGYEVLYWTDDSKESIIGKIRVNGNVTTKNITGLKANTIYFASVRAYNTAGTGPSSPPVNVTTKKSPPSQPPANIAWKLTNSKLCLNWEHVKTMENESEVLGYKILYRQNRQSKTHILETNNTSAELLVPFEEDYLIEIRTVSDGGDGSSSEEIRIPKMSSLSSNGIPALEPSIYFLSVVVIFYCFTIQPLTR
;
A
#
# COMPACT_ATOMS: atom_id res chain seq x y z
N MET A 1 -40.88 -2.78 37.44
CA MET A 1 -40.48 -3.39 36.17
C MET A 1 -39.12 -2.82 35.76
N ASP A 2 -38.15 -3.67 35.50
CA ASP A 2 -36.82 -3.27 35.08
C ASP A 2 -36.71 -3.41 33.56
N VAL A 3 -36.18 -2.39 32.91
CA VAL A 3 -36.07 -2.30 31.46
C VAL A 3 -34.70 -1.77 31.09
N THR A 4 -34.14 -2.23 30.00
CA THR A 4 -32.87 -1.72 29.50
C THR A 4 -33.08 -0.53 28.59
N VAL A 5 -32.22 0.47 28.69
CA VAL A 5 -32.22 1.65 27.81
C VAL A 5 -32.19 1.24 26.32
N GLY A 6 -32.99 1.90 25.52
CA GLY A 6 -33.15 1.62 24.09
C GLY A 6 -34.23 0.57 23.75
N GLU A 7 -34.73 -0.18 24.71
CA GLU A 7 -35.84 -1.10 24.49
C GLU A 7 -37.15 -0.34 24.22
N SER A 8 -38.11 -1.04 23.63
CA SER A 8 -39.48 -0.58 23.49
C SER A 8 -40.39 -1.49 24.29
N ILE A 9 -41.22 -0.92 25.11
CA ILE A 9 -42.11 -1.66 26.02
C ILE A 9 -43.54 -1.21 25.87
N VAL A 10 -44.46 -2.08 26.29
CA VAL A 10 -45.90 -1.78 26.36
C VAL A 10 -46.34 -1.92 27.79
N LEU A 11 -46.95 -0.86 28.33
CA LEU A 11 -47.65 -0.89 29.59
C LEU A 11 -49.13 -1.15 29.32
N PRO A 12 -49.67 -2.30 29.73
CA PRO A 12 -51.04 -2.62 29.46
C PRO A 12 -51.99 -1.79 30.33
N CYS A 13 -53.01 -1.25 29.73
CA CYS A 13 -54.13 -0.63 30.43
C CYS A 13 -55.44 -0.99 29.71
N GLN A 14 -56.08 -1.99 30.20
CA GLN A 14 -57.28 -2.57 29.59
C GLN A 14 -58.42 -2.63 30.60
N VAL A 15 -59.58 -2.39 30.14
CA VAL A 15 -60.77 -2.41 30.97
C VAL A 15 -61.91 -3.16 30.26
N SER A 16 -62.66 -3.94 31.03
CA SER A 16 -63.88 -4.56 30.54
C SER A 16 -65.05 -3.66 30.93
N HIS A 17 -65.81 -3.18 29.96
CA HIS A 17 -66.95 -2.28 30.16
C HIS A 17 -68.04 -2.59 29.17
N ASP A 18 -69.30 -2.09 29.51
CA ASP A 18 -70.39 -2.13 28.57
C ASP A 18 -70.04 -1.29 27.32
N PRO A 19 -70.27 -1.81 26.11
CA PRO A 19 -69.94 -1.10 24.86
C PRO A 19 -70.66 0.24 24.68
N SER A 20 -71.74 0.45 25.40
CA SER A 20 -72.51 1.72 25.38
C SER A 20 -71.90 2.84 26.23
N ILE A 21 -70.91 2.53 27.06
CA ILE A 21 -70.23 3.49 27.93
C ILE A 21 -68.95 3.96 27.27
N GLU A 22 -68.82 5.25 27.08
CA GLU A 22 -67.57 5.88 26.60
C GLU A 22 -66.48 5.80 27.67
N VAL A 23 -65.31 5.34 27.30
CA VAL A 23 -64.14 5.17 28.17
C VAL A 23 -63.00 6.06 27.68
N VAL A 24 -62.40 6.82 28.58
CA VAL A 24 -61.28 7.69 28.33
C VAL A 24 -60.05 7.18 29.11
N PHE A 25 -58.97 6.94 28.40
CA PHE A 25 -57.69 6.55 29.00
C PHE A 25 -56.78 7.77 29.11
N ILE A 26 -56.25 8.00 30.30
CA ILE A 26 -55.33 9.09 30.60
C ILE A 26 -54.06 8.49 31.20
N TRP A 27 -52.92 8.71 30.55
CA TRP A 27 -51.63 8.34 31.08
C TRP A 27 -50.92 9.54 31.70
N SER A 28 -50.31 9.34 32.86
CA SER A 28 -49.44 10.30 33.50
C SER A 28 -48.10 9.67 33.87
N PHE A 29 -47.07 10.48 33.86
CA PHE A 29 -45.72 10.14 34.23
C PHE A 29 -45.23 11.07 35.34
N ASN A 30 -44.90 10.50 36.48
CA ASN A 30 -44.52 11.24 37.70
C ASN A 30 -45.49 12.36 38.09
N GLY A 31 -46.78 12.17 37.82
CA GLY A 31 -47.85 13.13 38.14
C GLY A 31 -48.25 14.05 36.98
N ASP A 32 -47.45 14.15 35.95
CA ASP A 32 -47.74 14.97 34.78
C ASP A 32 -48.44 14.17 33.69
N VAL A 33 -49.54 14.72 33.14
CA VAL A 33 -50.31 14.06 32.08
C VAL A 33 -49.49 14.03 30.77
N ILE A 34 -49.44 12.84 30.17
CA ILE A 34 -48.82 12.65 28.86
C ILE A 34 -49.84 13.02 27.78
N ASP A 35 -49.60 14.08 27.03
CA ASP A 35 -50.48 14.51 25.93
C ASP A 35 -50.17 13.74 24.65
N LEU A 36 -50.77 12.56 24.51
CA LEU A 36 -50.57 11.67 23.36
C LEU A 36 -51.15 12.23 22.05
N LYS A 37 -52.01 13.24 22.09
CA LYS A 37 -52.58 13.88 20.90
C LYS A 37 -51.58 14.81 20.20
N LYS A 38 -50.65 15.34 20.94
CA LYS A 38 -49.60 16.23 20.40
C LYS A 38 -48.37 15.49 19.82
N GLY A 39 -48.41 14.16 19.81
CA GLY A 39 -47.29 13.37 19.28
C GLY A 39 -46.02 13.56 20.10
N VAL A 40 -46.06 13.28 21.41
CA VAL A 40 -44.89 13.33 22.28
C VAL A 40 -43.91 12.24 21.88
N ALA A 41 -42.64 12.60 21.70
CA ALA A 41 -41.58 11.64 21.37
C ALA A 41 -41.55 10.49 22.41
N HIS A 42 -41.29 9.30 21.94
CA HIS A 42 -41.21 8.04 22.70
C HIS A 42 -42.54 7.45 23.16
N PHE A 43 -43.61 8.21 23.32
CA PHE A 43 -44.90 7.74 23.84
C PHE A 43 -45.97 7.61 22.76
N GLU A 44 -46.62 6.46 22.71
CA GLU A 44 -47.71 6.19 21.78
C GLU A 44 -48.78 5.33 22.43
N ARG A 45 -50.05 5.72 22.26
CA ARG A 45 -51.17 4.85 22.65
C ARG A 45 -51.40 3.81 21.56
N ILE A 46 -51.49 2.56 21.96
CA ILE A 46 -51.81 1.43 21.07
C ILE A 46 -53.10 0.73 21.56
N GLY A 47 -53.77 0.11 20.60
CA GLY A 47 -55.02 -0.63 20.85
C GLY A 47 -56.27 0.10 20.37
N GLY A 48 -57.41 -0.58 20.48
CA GLY A 48 -58.71 -0.07 20.09
C GLY A 48 -59.40 0.73 21.19
N GLU A 49 -60.73 0.89 21.09
CA GLU A 49 -61.52 1.74 22.00
C GLU A 49 -61.50 1.26 23.45
N SER A 50 -61.46 -0.05 23.71
CA SER A 50 -61.38 -0.65 25.04
C SER A 50 -59.97 -0.91 25.57
N VAL A 51 -58.95 -0.49 24.84
CA VAL A 51 -57.55 -0.73 25.16
C VAL A 51 -56.80 0.58 25.10
N GLY A 52 -56.18 0.94 26.20
CA GLY A 52 -55.41 2.17 26.33
C GLY A 52 -53.95 1.90 26.65
N ASP A 53 -53.37 0.88 26.04
CA ASP A 53 -51.99 0.50 26.30
C ASP A 53 -51.03 1.62 25.87
N LEU A 54 -50.01 1.86 26.69
CA LEU A 54 -48.96 2.83 26.41
C LEU A 54 -47.70 2.10 25.88
N MET A 55 -47.32 2.40 24.66
CA MET A 55 -46.05 2.00 24.14
C MET A 55 -45.01 3.09 24.41
N ILE A 56 -43.88 2.70 24.97
CA ILE A 56 -42.73 3.56 25.17
C ILE A 56 -41.63 3.03 24.22
N ARG A 57 -41.31 3.80 23.18
CA ARG A 57 -40.30 3.44 22.17
C ARG A 57 -38.96 4.00 22.53
N ASN A 58 -37.91 3.20 22.32
CA ASN A 58 -36.53 3.62 22.58
C ASN A 58 -36.41 4.29 23.96
N ILE A 59 -36.76 3.56 24.99
CA ILE A 59 -36.84 4.07 26.36
C ILE A 59 -35.50 4.62 26.83
N GLN A 60 -35.51 5.78 27.46
CA GLN A 60 -34.32 6.46 27.95
C GLN A 60 -34.27 6.43 29.49
N LEU A 61 -33.11 6.71 30.08
CA LEU A 61 -32.92 6.72 31.53
C LEU A 61 -33.91 7.67 32.25
N ASN A 62 -34.20 8.81 31.65
CA ASN A 62 -35.14 9.80 32.20
C ASN A 62 -36.63 9.36 32.15
N HIS A 63 -36.90 8.22 31.53
CA HIS A 63 -38.22 7.61 31.54
C HIS A 63 -38.46 6.70 32.76
N SER A 64 -37.46 6.54 33.63
CA SER A 64 -37.66 5.89 34.93
C SER A 64 -38.61 6.68 35.80
N GLY A 65 -39.57 6.02 36.37
CA GLY A 65 -40.52 6.67 37.24
C GLY A 65 -41.85 5.94 37.34
N LYS A 66 -42.85 6.65 37.84
CA LYS A 66 -44.18 6.15 38.09
C LYS A 66 -45.12 6.50 36.94
N TYR A 67 -45.67 5.48 36.32
CA TYR A 67 -46.67 5.60 35.27
C TYR A 67 -48.04 5.25 35.85
N LEU A 68 -49.01 6.14 35.65
CA LEU A 68 -50.36 5.97 36.10
C LEU A 68 -51.31 5.98 34.90
N CYS A 69 -52.02 4.89 34.71
CA CYS A 69 -53.17 4.86 33.79
C CYS A 69 -54.44 5.12 34.57
N THR A 70 -55.16 6.14 34.18
CA THR A 70 -56.49 6.44 34.71
C THR A 70 -57.55 6.18 33.64
N VAL A 71 -58.49 5.32 33.95
CA VAL A 71 -59.65 5.02 33.10
C VAL A 71 -60.83 5.74 33.65
N LYS A 72 -61.42 6.67 32.89
CA LYS A 72 -62.54 7.46 33.27
C LYS A 72 -63.77 7.11 32.43
N THR A 73 -64.90 6.96 33.14
CA THR A 73 -66.23 6.91 32.55
C THR A 73 -67.08 8.07 33.10
N THR A 74 -68.31 8.21 32.65
CA THR A 74 -69.25 9.19 33.20
C THR A 74 -69.64 8.86 34.65
N LEU A 75 -69.40 7.64 35.10
CA LEU A 75 -69.84 7.14 36.38
C LEU A 75 -68.72 6.99 37.41
N GLU A 76 -67.56 6.58 36.99
CA GLU A 76 -66.41 6.24 37.87
C GLU A 76 -65.07 6.48 37.25
N SER A 77 -64.04 6.42 38.08
CA SER A 77 -62.61 6.52 37.66
C SER A 77 -61.80 5.42 38.35
N LEU A 78 -61.10 4.65 37.57
CA LEU A 78 -60.19 3.59 38.04
C LEU A 78 -58.79 3.93 37.64
N SER A 79 -57.82 3.53 38.46
CA SER A 79 -56.37 3.79 38.15
C SER A 79 -55.52 2.56 38.41
N ALA A 80 -54.50 2.39 37.57
CA ALA A 80 -53.46 1.40 37.73
C ALA A 80 -52.10 2.06 37.66
N VAL A 81 -51.16 1.58 38.44
CA VAL A 81 -49.81 2.14 38.58
C VAL A 81 -48.76 1.13 38.14
N ALA A 82 -47.75 1.60 37.43
CA ALA A 82 -46.55 0.85 37.11
C ALA A 82 -45.31 1.69 37.46
N ASP A 83 -44.40 1.10 38.21
CA ASP A 83 -43.11 1.68 38.48
C ASP A 83 -42.11 1.07 37.50
N ILE A 84 -41.41 1.93 36.74
CA ILE A 84 -40.41 1.53 35.77
C ILE A 84 -39.04 2.04 36.19
N ILE A 85 -38.08 1.13 36.20
CA ILE A 85 -36.67 1.43 36.39
C ILE A 85 -35.97 1.13 35.07
N VAL A 86 -35.43 2.16 34.43
CA VAL A 86 -34.64 2.03 33.22
C VAL A 86 -33.19 1.90 33.62
N ARG A 87 -32.59 0.80 33.21
CA ARG A 87 -31.19 0.49 33.47
C ARG A 87 -30.37 0.78 32.22
N GLY A 88 -29.22 1.40 32.40
CA GLY A 88 -28.31 1.70 31.32
C GLY A 88 -26.86 1.48 31.71
N PRO A 89 -25.93 1.56 30.71
CA PRO A 89 -24.51 1.60 31.00
C PRO A 89 -24.18 2.74 31.98
N PRO A 90 -23.11 2.62 32.77
CA PRO A 90 -22.73 3.66 33.74
C PRO A 90 -22.46 4.99 33.07
N GLY A 91 -22.67 6.07 33.80
CA GLY A 91 -22.18 7.39 33.42
C GLY A 91 -20.65 7.47 33.49
N PRO A 92 -20.06 8.50 32.89
CA PRO A 92 -18.60 8.65 32.89
C PRO A 92 -18.08 8.84 34.32
N PRO A 93 -16.97 8.17 34.70
CA PRO A 93 -16.24 8.47 35.90
C PRO A 93 -15.80 9.93 35.94
N GLU A 94 -15.60 10.46 37.12
CA GLU A 94 -15.30 11.86 37.33
C GLU A 94 -13.99 12.03 38.09
N ASP A 95 -13.41 13.22 37.95
CA ASP A 95 -12.28 13.68 38.77
C ASP A 95 -11.07 12.73 38.71
N VAL A 96 -10.70 12.32 37.49
CA VAL A 96 -9.54 11.48 37.26
C VAL A 96 -8.27 12.30 37.52
N ARG A 97 -7.49 11.86 38.51
CA ARG A 97 -6.25 12.54 38.93
C ARG A 97 -5.07 11.61 38.90
N VAL A 98 -3.94 12.15 38.51
CA VAL A 98 -2.62 11.51 38.64
C VAL A 98 -1.98 11.98 39.92
N GLU A 99 -1.76 11.09 40.88
CA GLU A 99 -1.24 11.45 42.20
C GLU A 99 0.29 11.33 42.28
N HIS A 100 0.83 10.25 41.71
CA HIS A 100 2.27 10.01 41.67
C HIS A 100 2.68 9.48 40.31
N ILE A 101 3.85 9.85 39.87
CA ILE A 101 4.41 9.35 38.60
C ILE A 101 5.88 8.99 38.79
N SER A 102 6.26 7.82 38.28
CA SER A 102 7.64 7.36 38.17
C SER A 102 8.06 7.27 36.72
N SER A 103 9.14 6.58 36.42
CA SER A 103 9.54 6.30 35.02
C SER A 103 8.63 5.30 34.32
N THR A 104 8.01 4.38 35.04
CA THR A 104 7.23 3.27 34.47
C THR A 104 5.86 3.08 35.11
N THR A 105 5.54 3.84 36.15
CA THR A 105 4.30 3.70 36.91
C THR A 105 3.63 5.03 37.15
N SER A 106 2.33 5.02 37.37
CA SER A 106 1.55 6.17 37.78
C SER A 106 0.41 5.74 38.70
N GLN A 107 0.20 6.49 39.78
CA GLN A 107 -0.97 6.31 40.64
C GLN A 107 -2.11 7.17 40.17
N LEU A 108 -3.29 6.57 39.96
CA LEU A 108 -4.51 7.25 39.57
C LEU A 108 -5.57 7.11 40.64
N SER A 109 -6.38 8.15 40.78
CA SER A 109 -7.63 8.13 41.56
C SER A 109 -8.76 8.73 40.72
N TRP A 110 -9.98 8.32 41.02
CA TRP A 110 -11.18 8.80 40.35
C TRP A 110 -12.40 8.67 41.27
N ARG A 111 -13.48 9.29 40.88
CA ARG A 111 -14.80 9.09 41.49
C ARG A 111 -15.71 8.37 40.48
N PRO A 112 -16.60 7.48 40.97
CA PRO A 112 -17.58 6.86 40.10
C PRO A 112 -18.61 7.89 39.62
N GLY A 113 -19.06 7.75 38.39
CA GLY A 113 -20.22 8.42 37.89
C GLY A 113 -21.51 7.70 38.33
N SER A 114 -22.63 8.05 37.70
CA SER A 114 -23.89 7.35 37.93
C SER A 114 -23.81 5.89 37.52
N ASP A 115 -24.38 5.00 38.32
CA ASP A 115 -24.51 3.57 37.95
C ASP A 115 -25.69 3.32 36.99
N ASN A 116 -26.53 4.33 36.73
CA ASN A 116 -27.69 4.25 35.86
C ASN A 116 -28.60 3.05 36.19
N ASN A 117 -28.85 2.87 37.49
CA ASN A 117 -29.70 1.83 38.06
C ASN A 117 -29.19 0.38 37.92
N SER A 118 -27.92 0.21 37.59
CA SER A 118 -27.26 -1.08 37.59
C SER A 118 -25.84 -0.93 38.17
N PRO A 119 -25.51 -1.64 39.27
CA PRO A 119 -24.23 -1.44 39.96
C PRO A 119 -23.02 -1.55 39.04
N ILE A 120 -22.08 -0.65 39.19
CA ILE A 120 -20.82 -0.69 38.48
C ILE A 120 -20.07 -1.94 38.91
N GLN A 121 -19.63 -2.75 37.95
CA GLN A 121 -18.93 -4.00 38.20
C GLN A 121 -17.41 -3.87 38.00
N ILE A 122 -16.99 -3.06 37.03
CA ILE A 122 -15.60 -2.93 36.62
C ILE A 122 -15.27 -1.52 36.17
N PHE A 123 -14.02 -1.12 36.45
CA PHE A 123 -13.40 0.05 35.82
C PHE A 123 -12.24 -0.40 34.92
N THR A 124 -12.03 0.33 33.85
CA THR A 124 -10.89 0.14 32.95
C THR A 124 -10.17 1.47 32.78
N VAL A 125 -8.86 1.46 32.96
CA VAL A 125 -8.01 2.63 32.73
C VAL A 125 -7.47 2.58 31.30
N GLN A 126 -7.57 3.70 30.62
CA GLN A 126 -7.01 3.89 29.29
C GLN A 126 -6.03 5.05 29.32
N ALA A 127 -5.01 4.94 28.49
CA ALA A 127 -4.01 5.99 28.31
C ALA A 127 -3.86 6.38 26.83
N ARG A 128 -3.45 7.60 26.62
CA ARG A 128 -3.07 8.15 25.32
C ARG A 128 -1.74 8.84 25.41
N THR A 129 -0.92 8.67 24.39
CA THR A 129 0.37 9.32 24.22
C THR A 129 0.45 9.96 22.82
N PRO A 130 1.42 10.85 22.54
CA PRO A 130 1.66 11.33 21.17
C PRO A 130 2.03 10.23 20.16
N PHE A 131 2.45 9.06 20.66
CA PHE A 131 2.90 7.92 19.84
C PHE A 131 1.82 6.84 19.65
N SER A 132 0.75 6.86 20.43
CA SER A 132 -0.31 5.86 20.36
C SER A 132 -1.37 6.24 19.33
N VAL A 133 -2.01 5.22 18.73
CA VAL A 133 -3.20 5.41 17.91
C VAL A 133 -4.41 5.43 18.85
N GLY A 134 -4.82 6.64 19.24
CA GLY A 134 -5.94 6.84 20.15
C GLY A 134 -5.70 6.32 21.57
N TRP A 135 -6.81 6.03 22.25
CA TRP A 135 -6.81 5.53 23.62
C TRP A 135 -6.57 4.03 23.66
N GLN A 136 -5.69 3.59 24.55
CA GLN A 136 -5.33 2.19 24.72
C GLN A 136 -5.55 1.77 26.18
N ALA A 137 -6.09 0.57 26.40
CA ALA A 137 -6.15 -0.02 27.74
C ALA A 137 -4.74 -0.26 28.29
N VAL A 138 -4.55 0.04 29.55
CA VAL A 138 -3.26 -0.12 30.24
C VAL A 138 -3.37 -1.13 31.39
N SER A 139 -2.27 -1.76 31.71
CA SER A 139 -2.18 -2.67 32.84
C SER A 139 -2.16 -1.92 34.17
N THR A 140 -2.85 -2.46 35.15
CA THR A 140 -2.99 -1.87 36.48
C THR A 140 -2.67 -2.86 37.58
N VAL A 141 -2.39 -2.32 38.77
CA VAL A 141 -2.32 -3.08 40.01
C VAL A 141 -3.32 -2.44 40.99
N PRO A 142 -4.35 -3.17 41.43
CA PRO A 142 -4.72 -4.54 41.04
C PRO A 142 -5.07 -4.67 39.55
N GLU A 143 -4.94 -5.86 39.01
CA GLU A 143 -5.22 -6.12 37.57
C GLU A 143 -6.69 -5.92 37.24
N ILE A 144 -7.57 -6.38 38.13
CA ILE A 144 -9.02 -6.20 38.00
C ILE A 144 -9.47 -5.08 38.95
N LEU A 145 -10.07 -4.05 38.38
CA LEU A 145 -10.62 -2.92 39.11
C LEU A 145 -12.12 -3.12 39.32
N SER A 146 -12.48 -3.60 40.51
CA SER A 146 -13.90 -3.80 40.86
C SER A 146 -14.67 -2.48 40.91
N GLY A 147 -15.98 -2.55 40.87
CA GLY A 147 -16.86 -1.36 40.94
C GLY A 147 -16.73 -0.53 42.22
N LYS A 148 -16.02 -1.03 43.24
CA LYS A 148 -15.70 -0.34 44.49
C LYS A 148 -14.22 0.11 44.59
N THR A 149 -13.47 -0.03 43.52
CA THR A 149 -12.07 0.37 43.45
C THR A 149 -12.00 1.75 42.79
N TYR A 150 -11.46 2.74 43.48
CA TYR A 150 -11.40 4.13 43.01
C TYR A 150 -9.98 4.67 42.88
N ASN A 151 -9.00 3.82 43.00
CA ASN A 151 -7.61 4.10 42.73
C ASN A 151 -6.89 2.86 42.19
N ALA A 152 -5.83 3.06 41.47
CA ALA A 152 -4.99 2.00 40.92
C ALA A 152 -3.60 2.53 40.59
N THR A 153 -2.64 1.63 40.58
CA THR A 153 -1.32 1.90 40.01
C THR A 153 -1.28 1.42 38.58
N VAL A 154 -1.09 2.32 37.64
CA VAL A 154 -0.82 1.98 36.25
C VAL A 154 0.64 1.55 36.13
N VAL A 155 0.89 0.43 35.50
CA VAL A 155 2.23 -0.14 35.33
C VAL A 155 2.58 -0.31 33.85
N GLY A 156 3.85 -0.56 33.54
CA GLY A 156 4.30 -0.79 32.19
C GLY A 156 4.33 0.47 31.31
N LEU A 157 4.38 1.64 31.92
CA LEU A 157 4.53 2.90 31.19
C LEU A 157 5.96 3.03 30.65
N SER A 158 6.10 3.78 29.57
CA SER A 158 7.40 4.12 28.99
C SER A 158 8.00 5.34 29.68
N PRO A 159 9.30 5.33 30.00
CA PRO A 159 9.97 6.49 30.57
C PRO A 159 10.01 7.68 29.61
N TRP A 160 9.95 8.89 30.15
CA TRP A 160 10.04 10.14 29.42
C TRP A 160 9.00 10.32 28.31
N VAL A 161 7.78 9.85 28.55
CA VAL A 161 6.64 9.95 27.64
C VAL A 161 5.52 10.73 28.31
N GLU A 162 4.85 11.60 27.57
CA GLU A 162 3.66 12.30 28.02
C GLU A 162 2.46 11.37 27.94
N TYR A 163 1.77 11.25 29.07
CA TYR A 163 0.55 10.46 29.20
C TYR A 163 -0.61 11.33 29.64
N GLU A 164 -1.77 11.05 29.10
CA GLU A 164 -3.05 11.38 29.72
C GLU A 164 -3.88 10.12 29.87
N PHE A 165 -4.68 10.10 30.93
CA PHE A 165 -5.45 8.93 31.33
C PHE A 165 -6.95 9.26 31.35
N ARG A 166 -7.74 8.26 31.10
CA ARG A 166 -9.18 8.28 31.34
C ARG A 166 -9.66 6.94 31.90
N VAL A 167 -10.82 6.95 32.54
CA VAL A 167 -11.41 5.78 33.16
C VAL A 167 -12.77 5.52 32.55
N VAL A 168 -13.07 4.27 32.30
CA VAL A 168 -14.33 3.77 31.76
C VAL A 168 -14.95 2.82 32.78
N ALA A 169 -16.22 2.99 33.05
CA ALA A 169 -16.98 2.10 33.91
C ALA A 169 -17.84 1.12 33.10
N GLY A 170 -18.03 -0.07 33.62
CA GLY A 170 -18.92 -1.08 33.05
C GLY A 170 -19.84 -1.68 34.12
N ASN A 171 -21.05 -2.00 33.74
CA ASN A 171 -22.03 -2.74 34.55
C ASN A 171 -22.60 -3.90 33.73
N SER A 172 -23.63 -4.57 34.24
CA SER A 172 -24.29 -5.69 33.56
C SER A 172 -24.96 -5.31 32.24
N ILE A 173 -25.30 -4.03 32.06
CA ILE A 173 -25.94 -3.52 30.84
C ILE A 173 -24.93 -3.25 29.74
N GLY A 174 -23.77 -2.72 30.08
CA GLY A 174 -22.73 -2.42 29.10
C GLY A 174 -21.64 -1.52 29.65
N ILE A 175 -20.82 -1.04 28.71
CA ILE A 175 -19.71 -0.12 28.97
C ILE A 175 -20.21 1.31 28.75
N GLY A 176 -19.98 2.17 29.73
CA GLY A 176 -20.38 3.57 29.70
C GLY A 176 -19.42 4.46 28.92
N GLU A 177 -19.77 5.74 28.84
CA GLU A 177 -18.91 6.75 28.25
C GLU A 177 -17.64 6.95 29.09
N PRO A 178 -16.49 7.20 28.46
CA PRO A 178 -15.27 7.46 29.19
C PRO A 178 -15.31 8.79 29.96
N SER A 179 -14.54 8.86 31.02
CA SER A 179 -14.28 10.11 31.75
C SER A 179 -13.62 11.15 30.87
N LYS A 180 -13.60 12.39 31.34
CA LYS A 180 -12.65 13.40 30.83
C LYS A 180 -11.24 12.91 31.05
N ALA A 181 -10.32 13.32 30.16
CA ALA A 181 -8.92 13.02 30.31
C ALA A 181 -8.32 13.71 31.55
N SER A 182 -7.36 13.05 32.18
CA SER A 182 -6.52 13.63 33.21
C SER A 182 -5.61 14.74 32.64
N GLU A 183 -4.89 15.42 33.50
CA GLU A 183 -3.80 16.30 33.09
C GLU A 183 -2.74 15.50 32.31
N LEU A 184 -2.11 16.16 31.33
CA LEU A 184 -0.92 15.63 30.65
C LEU A 184 0.26 15.67 31.61
N LEU A 185 0.86 14.51 31.85
CA LEU A 185 2.05 14.38 32.69
C LEU A 185 3.08 13.50 31.99
N ARG A 186 4.34 13.89 32.13
CA ARG A 186 5.48 13.14 31.61
C ARG A 186 6.03 12.20 32.69
N THR A 187 6.25 10.92 32.35
CA THR A 187 6.97 9.98 33.19
C THR A 187 8.42 10.44 33.39
N LYS A 188 9.04 10.01 34.48
CA LYS A 188 10.44 10.32 34.76
C LYS A 188 11.37 9.66 33.76
N ALA A 189 12.50 10.30 33.49
CA ALA A 189 13.54 9.73 32.65
C ALA A 189 14.19 8.50 33.30
N SER A 190 14.74 7.66 32.46
CA SER A 190 15.49 6.46 32.83
C SER A 190 16.56 6.18 31.77
N VAL A 191 17.53 5.36 32.07
CA VAL A 191 18.50 4.92 31.07
C VAL A 191 17.79 4.17 29.93
N PRO A 192 18.22 4.34 28.67
CA PRO A 192 17.60 3.63 27.55
C PRO A 192 17.87 2.12 27.66
N VAL A 193 16.86 1.30 27.41
CA VAL A 193 16.97 -0.17 27.53
C VAL A 193 16.86 -0.90 26.18
N VAL A 194 16.49 -0.18 25.12
CA VAL A 194 16.37 -0.72 23.78
C VAL A 194 17.58 -0.31 22.96
N ALA A 195 18.40 -1.30 22.60
CA ALA A 195 19.53 -1.11 21.71
C ALA A 195 19.10 -1.12 20.24
N PRO A 196 19.84 -0.43 19.34
CA PRO A 196 19.57 -0.49 17.92
C PRO A 196 19.64 -1.91 17.35
N THR A 197 18.83 -2.17 16.37
CA THR A 197 18.82 -3.40 15.57
C THR A 197 19.37 -3.16 14.18
N ASN A 198 19.51 -4.22 13.39
CA ASN A 198 20.01 -4.16 12.02
C ASN A 198 21.35 -3.44 11.89
N ILE A 199 22.28 -3.82 12.77
CA ILE A 199 23.63 -3.31 12.72
C ILE A 199 24.30 -3.86 11.46
N ASN A 200 24.55 -2.99 10.53
CA ASN A 200 25.16 -3.28 9.23
C ASN A 200 26.24 -2.27 8.92
N GLY A 201 26.68 -2.29 7.73
CA GLY A 201 27.66 -1.35 7.23
C GLY A 201 28.41 -1.93 6.06
N GLY A 202 29.61 -1.46 5.88
CA GLY A 202 30.43 -1.81 4.74
C GLY A 202 30.35 -0.74 3.67
N GLY A 203 31.17 -0.91 2.66
CA GLY A 203 31.36 0.11 1.65
C GLY A 203 32.24 1.25 2.13
N GLY A 204 32.18 2.36 1.41
CA GLY A 204 33.08 3.48 1.60
C GLY A 204 34.44 3.27 0.93
N SER A 205 35.32 4.23 1.12
CA SER A 205 36.66 4.21 0.57
C SER A 205 37.65 3.51 1.50
N ARG A 206 38.88 3.34 1.00
CA ARG A 206 39.99 2.82 1.80
C ARG A 206 40.15 3.57 3.13
N SER A 207 40.53 2.86 4.17
CA SER A 207 40.73 3.37 5.53
C SER A 207 39.45 3.80 6.28
N GLU A 208 38.29 3.49 5.74
CA GLU A 208 37.00 3.77 6.36
C GLU A 208 36.29 2.51 6.81
N LEU A 209 35.65 2.58 7.97
CA LEU A 209 34.67 1.61 8.44
C LEU A 209 33.32 2.32 8.58
N VAL A 210 32.39 1.98 7.73
CA VAL A 210 31.03 2.54 7.73
C VAL A 210 30.13 1.61 8.53
N ILE A 211 29.47 2.16 9.52
CA ILE A 211 28.53 1.44 10.41
C ILE A 211 27.17 2.09 10.28
N THR A 212 26.14 1.28 10.09
CA THR A 212 24.76 1.73 10.00
C THR A 212 23.86 0.95 10.96
N TRP A 213 22.80 1.58 11.42
CA TRP A 213 21.80 0.99 12.32
C TRP A 213 20.43 1.62 12.09
N GLU A 214 19.40 1.02 12.67
CA GLU A 214 18.09 1.65 12.73
C GLU A 214 18.04 2.61 13.91
N SER A 215 17.58 3.83 13.66
CA SER A 215 17.41 4.84 14.71
C SER A 215 16.36 4.42 15.73
N ILE A 216 16.61 4.72 16.99
CA ILE A 216 15.67 4.46 18.07
C ILE A 216 14.55 5.51 18.03
N PRO A 217 13.27 5.10 17.97
CA PRO A 217 12.14 6.03 18.02
C PRO A 217 12.15 6.85 19.31
N GLU A 218 11.61 8.06 19.25
CA GLU A 218 11.56 8.99 20.38
C GLU A 218 10.94 8.35 21.63
N GLU A 219 9.90 7.55 21.48
CA GLU A 219 9.21 6.86 22.58
C GLU A 219 10.08 5.86 23.37
N LEU A 220 11.20 5.41 22.80
CA LEU A 220 12.13 4.45 23.42
C LEU A 220 13.46 5.07 23.86
N GLN A 221 13.60 6.37 23.77
CA GLN A 221 14.82 7.08 24.16
C GLN A 221 14.96 7.29 25.65
N ASN A 222 13.88 7.25 26.39
CA ASN A 222 13.78 7.30 27.85
C ASN A 222 14.30 8.55 28.53
N GLY A 223 14.67 9.58 27.80
CA GLY A 223 15.22 10.82 28.40
C GLY A 223 15.72 11.79 27.33
N GLU A 224 16.28 12.87 27.82
CA GLU A 224 16.91 13.93 27.00
C GLU A 224 18.35 13.56 26.63
N GLU A 225 18.93 14.32 25.71
CA GLU A 225 20.33 14.18 25.28
C GLU A 225 20.65 12.76 24.81
N PHE A 226 19.71 12.15 24.11
CA PHE A 226 19.87 10.80 23.58
C PHE A 226 20.90 10.75 22.47
N GLY A 227 21.69 9.68 22.46
CA GLY A 227 22.68 9.40 21.42
C GLY A 227 23.07 7.94 21.38
N TYR A 228 24.03 7.65 20.52
CA TYR A 228 24.51 6.29 20.30
C TYR A 228 25.97 6.14 20.75
N ILE A 229 26.31 4.90 21.12
CA ILE A 229 27.65 4.50 21.46
C ILE A 229 28.11 3.47 20.44
N ILE A 230 29.16 3.76 19.72
CA ILE A 230 29.75 2.84 18.77
C ILE A 230 30.95 2.15 19.42
N MET A 231 30.90 0.83 19.50
CA MET A 231 32.03 0.01 19.94
C MET A 231 32.49 -0.84 18.76
N LEU A 232 33.76 -0.75 18.44
CA LEU A 232 34.35 -1.46 17.31
C LEU A 232 35.73 -2.01 17.67
N ARG A 233 36.07 -3.14 17.07
CA ARG A 233 37.42 -3.73 17.13
C ARG A 233 37.67 -4.62 15.91
N PRO A 234 38.93 -4.70 15.44
CA PRO A 234 39.27 -5.72 14.44
C PRO A 234 38.98 -7.13 14.99
N VAL A 235 38.49 -8.02 14.13
CA VAL A 235 38.30 -9.44 14.49
C VAL A 235 39.63 -10.03 14.95
N GLY A 236 39.60 -10.66 16.14
CA GLY A 236 40.80 -11.19 16.77
C GLY A 236 41.49 -10.24 17.78
N SER A 237 41.09 -8.98 17.82
CA SER A 237 41.54 -8.02 18.84
C SER A 237 40.70 -8.11 20.10
N THR A 238 41.30 -7.83 21.27
CA THR A 238 40.63 -7.82 22.56
C THR A 238 40.21 -6.42 23.02
N ALA A 239 40.80 -5.37 22.44
CA ALA A 239 40.55 -3.98 22.84
C ALA A 239 39.44 -3.34 22.01
N TRP A 240 38.41 -2.84 22.67
CA TRP A 240 37.33 -2.08 22.05
C TRP A 240 37.68 -0.61 21.93
N THR A 241 37.43 -0.03 20.75
CA THR A 241 37.38 1.40 20.55
C THR A 241 35.95 1.86 20.76
N LYS A 242 35.76 2.92 21.55
CA LYS A 242 34.43 3.47 21.91
C LYS A 242 34.32 4.90 21.42
N GLU A 243 33.28 5.16 20.64
CA GLU A 243 32.94 6.48 20.12
C GLU A 243 31.50 6.85 20.44
N ARG A 244 31.21 8.11 20.71
CA ARG A 244 29.86 8.62 20.92
C ARG A 244 29.36 9.40 19.71
N VAL A 245 28.10 9.17 19.39
CA VAL A 245 27.37 9.90 18.34
C VAL A 245 26.20 10.64 19.00
N PRO A 246 26.34 11.96 19.26
CA PRO A 246 25.36 12.72 20.04
C PRO A 246 24.09 13.10 19.25
N SER A 247 23.92 12.66 18.03
CA SER A 247 22.77 12.97 17.22
C SER A 247 21.74 11.84 17.24
N VAL A 248 20.52 12.17 17.67
CA VAL A 248 19.37 11.25 17.71
C VAL A 248 18.99 10.73 16.33
N GLU A 249 19.09 11.59 15.32
CA GLU A 249 18.69 11.28 13.95
C GLU A 249 19.76 10.49 13.18
N SER A 250 20.95 10.35 13.75
CA SER A 250 22.03 9.61 13.12
C SER A 250 21.71 8.12 13.04
N SER A 251 21.90 7.57 11.87
CA SER A 251 21.82 6.13 11.60
C SER A 251 23.09 5.59 10.93
N ARG A 252 24.13 6.41 10.89
CA ARG A 252 25.39 6.13 10.21
C ARG A 252 26.56 6.78 10.92
N PHE A 253 27.66 6.03 11.06
CA PHE A 253 28.92 6.51 11.59
C PHE A 253 30.06 6.00 10.71
N VAL A 254 31.04 6.85 10.44
CA VAL A 254 32.23 6.50 9.68
C VAL A 254 33.46 6.62 10.57
N TYR A 255 34.09 5.49 10.85
CA TYR A 255 35.37 5.45 11.55
C TYR A 255 36.52 5.45 10.53
N ARG A 256 37.47 6.36 10.69
CA ARG A 256 38.64 6.50 9.79
C ARG A 256 39.92 6.22 10.53
N ASN A 257 40.72 5.34 9.97
CA ASN A 257 42.05 5.03 10.46
C ASN A 257 42.91 4.52 9.29
N GLU A 258 44.02 5.19 9.06
CA GLU A 258 44.97 4.86 7.99
C GLU A 258 45.53 3.42 8.04
N SER A 259 45.52 2.80 9.23
CA SER A 259 45.98 1.40 9.41
C SER A 259 44.96 0.35 8.97
N ILE A 260 43.72 0.75 8.65
CA ILE A 260 42.68 -0.18 8.21
C ILE A 260 43.02 -0.65 6.79
N THR A 261 43.15 -1.98 6.64
CA THR A 261 43.33 -2.61 5.32
C THR A 261 41.95 -2.78 4.63
N PRO A 262 41.92 -2.77 3.27
CA PRO A 262 40.67 -2.95 2.54
C PRO A 262 39.93 -4.25 2.89
N LEU A 263 38.60 -4.21 2.95
CA LEU A 263 37.75 -5.35 3.21
C LEU A 263 38.12 -6.16 4.47
N SER A 264 38.54 -5.47 5.52
CA SER A 264 38.88 -6.09 6.80
C SER A 264 37.63 -6.24 7.68
N PRO A 265 37.45 -7.41 8.34
CA PRO A 265 36.32 -7.61 9.24
C PRO A 265 36.54 -6.94 10.59
N PHE A 266 35.49 -6.28 11.07
CA PHE A 266 35.41 -5.68 12.41
C PHE A 266 34.23 -6.23 13.17
N GLU A 267 34.39 -6.43 14.45
CA GLU A 267 33.29 -6.66 15.38
C GLU A 267 32.74 -5.32 15.82
N VAL A 268 31.43 -5.12 15.71
CA VAL A 268 30.76 -3.87 15.99
C VAL A 268 29.56 -4.09 16.90
N LYS A 269 29.41 -3.22 17.90
CA LYS A 269 28.22 -3.07 18.72
C LYS A 269 27.76 -1.62 18.68
N VAL A 270 26.46 -1.40 18.71
CA VAL A 270 25.87 -0.08 18.85
C VAL A 270 25.04 -0.05 20.13
N GLY A 271 25.34 0.86 21.00
CA GLY A 271 24.62 1.09 22.24
C GLY A 271 23.88 2.42 22.22
N VAL A 272 23.19 2.68 23.30
CA VAL A 272 22.39 3.89 23.51
C VAL A 272 22.75 4.54 24.83
N TYR A 273 22.57 5.85 24.91
CA TYR A 273 22.71 6.63 26.13
C TYR A 273 21.76 7.83 26.13
N ASN A 274 21.50 8.35 27.29
CA ASN A 274 20.85 9.65 27.46
C ASN A 274 21.45 10.37 28.68
N ASN A 275 20.82 11.44 29.16
CA ASN A 275 21.29 12.21 30.31
C ASN A 275 21.29 11.41 31.63
N GLU A 276 20.56 10.31 31.72
CA GLU A 276 20.56 9.42 32.91
C GLU A 276 21.71 8.42 32.91
N GLY A 277 22.32 8.17 31.76
CA GLY A 277 23.46 7.27 31.62
C GLY A 277 23.48 6.42 30.37
N GLU A 278 24.42 5.50 30.34
CA GLU A 278 24.56 4.53 29.26
C GLU A 278 23.62 3.34 29.47
N GLY A 279 22.92 2.97 28.39
CA GLY A 279 21.97 1.88 28.38
C GLY A 279 22.50 0.62 27.72
N SER A 280 21.61 -0.12 27.08
CA SER A 280 21.90 -1.41 26.46
C SER A 280 22.78 -1.29 25.23
N LEU A 281 23.59 -2.34 25.01
CA LEU A 281 24.37 -2.53 23.79
C LEU A 281 23.70 -3.58 22.90
N SER A 282 23.82 -3.41 21.60
CA SER A 282 23.39 -4.43 20.63
C SER A 282 24.24 -5.70 20.73
N THR A 283 23.79 -6.76 20.08
CA THR A 283 24.64 -7.93 19.81
C THR A 283 25.79 -7.55 18.87
N VAL A 284 26.84 -8.38 18.86
CA VAL A 284 27.98 -8.19 17.97
C VAL A 284 27.56 -8.46 16.52
N SER A 285 27.92 -7.55 15.62
CA SER A 285 27.80 -7.73 14.19
C SER A 285 29.18 -7.62 13.53
N ILE A 286 29.38 -8.35 12.45
CA ILE A 286 30.60 -8.26 11.66
C ILE A 286 30.37 -7.28 10.52
N VAL A 287 31.20 -6.25 10.45
CA VAL A 287 31.17 -5.22 9.41
C VAL A 287 32.54 -5.15 8.75
N TYR A 288 32.55 -5.14 7.43
CA TYR A 288 33.80 -5.04 6.67
C TYR A 288 34.14 -3.58 6.37
N SER A 289 35.42 -3.26 6.48
CA SER A 289 35.94 -1.95 6.12
C SER A 289 35.77 -1.65 4.63
N GLY A 290 35.95 -0.39 4.26
CA GLY A 290 35.90 0.08 2.90
C GLY A 290 36.94 -0.59 1.99
N GLU A 291 36.77 -0.43 0.74
CA GLU A 291 37.55 -1.05 -0.30
C GLU A 291 38.21 -0.02 -1.22
N ASP A 292 39.23 -0.45 -1.95
CA ASP A 292 39.79 0.36 -3.02
C ASP A 292 38.88 0.31 -4.25
N GLU A 293 38.97 1.36 -5.08
CA GLU A 293 38.32 1.39 -6.38
C GLU A 293 38.81 0.23 -7.25
N PRO A 294 38.01 -0.29 -8.18
CA PRO A 294 38.44 -1.30 -9.12
C PRO A 294 39.65 -0.82 -9.95
N GLN A 295 40.66 -1.66 -10.10
CA GLN A 295 41.90 -1.32 -10.78
C GLN A 295 41.92 -1.78 -12.26
N LEU A 296 41.03 -2.71 -12.62
CA LEU A 296 41.02 -3.35 -13.93
C LEU A 296 39.86 -2.84 -14.77
N ALA A 297 40.12 -2.64 -16.06
CA ALA A 297 39.07 -2.37 -17.04
C ALA A 297 38.48 -3.69 -17.59
N PRO A 298 37.18 -3.74 -17.91
CA PRO A 298 36.61 -4.89 -18.62
C PRO A 298 37.30 -5.11 -19.99
N ARG A 299 37.44 -6.36 -20.37
CA ARG A 299 37.99 -6.77 -21.68
C ARG A 299 36.86 -7.30 -22.57
N GLY A 300 37.13 -7.40 -23.86
CA GLY A 300 36.21 -7.98 -24.82
C GLY A 300 34.95 -7.16 -25.01
N THR A 301 35.02 -5.84 -24.81
CA THR A 301 33.88 -4.95 -25.01
C THR A 301 33.47 -4.90 -26.47
N SER A 302 32.23 -5.16 -26.77
CA SER A 302 31.65 -5.11 -28.10
C SER A 302 30.24 -4.49 -28.05
N VAL A 303 29.82 -3.99 -29.21
CA VAL A 303 28.50 -3.37 -29.34
C VAL A 303 27.84 -3.80 -30.63
N GLN A 304 26.56 -4.08 -30.60
CA GLN A 304 25.73 -4.42 -31.77
C GLN A 304 24.42 -3.63 -31.71
N SER A 305 23.91 -3.28 -32.88
CA SER A 305 22.59 -2.65 -32.99
C SER A 305 21.65 -3.55 -33.78
N PHE A 306 20.52 -3.88 -33.20
CA PHE A 306 19.51 -4.75 -33.79
C PHE A 306 18.27 -3.97 -34.26
N SER A 307 18.22 -2.68 -33.96
CA SER A 307 17.10 -1.82 -34.35
C SER A 307 17.51 -0.36 -34.53
N ALA A 308 16.57 0.49 -34.88
CA ALA A 308 16.79 1.93 -35.02
C ALA A 308 16.98 2.64 -33.65
N SER A 309 16.54 2.05 -32.57
CA SER A 309 16.47 2.70 -31.24
C SER A 309 17.25 1.96 -30.16
N GLU A 310 17.91 0.85 -30.49
CA GLU A 310 18.54 0.00 -29.49
C GLU A 310 19.94 -0.44 -29.91
N MET A 311 20.79 -0.56 -28.92
CA MET A 311 22.10 -1.23 -29.07
C MET A 311 22.37 -2.13 -27.85
N GLU A 312 23.04 -3.23 -28.07
CA GLU A 312 23.50 -4.12 -27.01
C GLU A 312 24.99 -4.00 -26.82
N VAL A 313 25.41 -3.71 -25.60
CA VAL A 313 26.82 -3.66 -25.20
C VAL A 313 27.13 -4.92 -24.40
N SER A 314 28.25 -5.58 -24.77
CA SER A 314 28.71 -6.81 -24.11
C SER A 314 30.17 -6.67 -23.70
N TRP A 315 30.56 -7.35 -22.64
CA TRP A 315 31.93 -7.34 -22.11
C TRP A 315 32.22 -8.64 -21.36
N ASN A 316 33.50 -8.86 -21.06
CA ASN A 316 33.89 -9.98 -20.21
C ASN A 316 33.90 -9.57 -18.73
N ALA A 317 33.41 -10.43 -17.85
CA ALA A 317 33.51 -10.22 -16.42
C ALA A 317 34.99 -10.13 -15.98
N ILE A 318 35.24 -9.23 -15.02
CA ILE A 318 36.58 -9.05 -14.44
C ILE A 318 36.77 -10.10 -13.33
N ALA A 319 37.87 -10.86 -13.43
CA ALA A 319 38.38 -11.67 -12.32
C ALA A 319 39.12 -10.75 -11.34
N TRP A 320 38.49 -10.47 -10.19
CA TRP A 320 39.02 -9.55 -9.19
C TRP A 320 39.51 -10.26 -7.93
N ASN A 321 40.37 -9.58 -7.17
CA ASN A 321 40.79 -9.95 -5.82
C ASN A 321 40.87 -8.68 -4.94
N ARG A 322 41.22 -8.83 -3.66
CA ARG A 322 41.34 -7.67 -2.74
C ARG A 322 42.33 -6.61 -3.22
N ASN A 323 43.41 -7.01 -3.91
CA ASN A 323 44.46 -6.10 -4.38
C ASN A 323 44.06 -5.34 -5.65
N THR A 324 43.18 -5.91 -6.47
CA THR A 324 42.69 -5.30 -7.70
C THR A 324 41.36 -4.57 -7.54
N GLY A 325 40.78 -4.60 -6.32
CA GLY A 325 39.48 -4.00 -6.02
C GLY A 325 38.31 -4.92 -6.37
N ARG A 326 37.39 -5.06 -5.45
CA ARG A 326 36.17 -5.83 -5.65
C ARG A 326 35.31 -5.21 -6.77
N VAL A 327 34.67 -6.04 -7.55
CA VAL A 327 33.70 -5.60 -8.56
C VAL A 327 32.28 -5.93 -8.06
N LEU A 328 31.49 -4.91 -7.78
CA LEU A 328 30.06 -5.05 -7.47
C LEU A 328 29.22 -5.12 -8.73
N GLY A 329 29.64 -4.42 -9.76
CA GLY A 329 28.95 -4.36 -11.02
C GLY A 329 29.69 -3.52 -12.03
N TYR A 330 28.99 -3.20 -13.10
CA TYR A 330 29.56 -2.44 -14.21
C TYR A 330 28.72 -1.22 -14.52
N GLU A 331 29.36 -0.19 -15.03
CA GLU A 331 28.72 1.03 -15.51
C GLU A 331 29.02 1.15 -17.01
N VAL A 332 27.94 1.16 -17.79
CA VAL A 332 28.00 1.36 -19.24
C VAL A 332 27.84 2.83 -19.55
N LEU A 333 28.79 3.39 -20.22
CA LEU A 333 28.84 4.78 -20.66
C LEU A 333 28.60 4.82 -22.16
N TYR A 334 27.81 5.74 -22.65
CA TYR A 334 27.57 5.91 -24.07
C TYR A 334 27.41 7.38 -24.46
N TRP A 335 27.80 7.69 -25.70
CA TRP A 335 27.77 9.03 -26.28
C TRP A 335 27.68 8.95 -27.80
N THR A 336 27.44 10.10 -28.42
CA THR A 336 27.44 10.24 -29.89
C THR A 336 28.61 11.07 -30.38
N ASP A 337 28.90 11.00 -31.66
CA ASP A 337 29.94 11.81 -32.32
C ASP A 337 29.68 13.32 -32.16
N ASP A 338 28.41 13.74 -32.21
CA ASP A 338 28.00 15.13 -32.05
C ASP A 338 28.21 15.66 -30.62
N SER A 339 28.28 14.78 -29.63
CA SER A 339 28.45 15.14 -28.22
C SER A 339 29.92 15.39 -27.84
N LYS A 340 30.90 15.21 -28.77
CA LYS A 340 32.33 15.45 -28.56
C LYS A 340 32.84 14.85 -27.25
N GLU A 341 32.63 13.56 -27.06
CA GLU A 341 33.04 12.78 -25.88
C GLU A 341 32.24 13.12 -24.59
N SER A 342 31.26 14.02 -24.64
CA SER A 342 30.37 14.18 -23.49
C SER A 342 29.46 12.96 -23.34
N ILE A 343 29.43 12.38 -22.15
CA ILE A 343 28.64 11.20 -21.87
C ILE A 343 27.17 11.56 -21.90
N ILE A 344 26.41 10.94 -22.82
CA ILE A 344 24.95 11.12 -22.89
C ILE A 344 24.26 10.34 -21.79
N GLY A 345 24.70 9.12 -21.50
CA GLY A 345 24.09 8.27 -20.50
C GLY A 345 25.07 7.37 -19.78
N LYS A 346 24.68 7.03 -18.55
CA LYS A 346 25.34 6.07 -17.66
C LYS A 346 24.31 5.09 -17.15
N ILE A 347 24.60 3.80 -17.32
CA ILE A 347 23.69 2.75 -16.85
C ILE A 347 24.50 1.76 -16.01
N ARG A 348 24.07 1.54 -14.77
CA ARG A 348 24.68 0.54 -13.89
C ARG A 348 23.96 -0.79 -13.98
N VAL A 349 24.73 -1.85 -13.95
CA VAL A 349 24.26 -3.24 -13.89
C VAL A 349 24.97 -3.99 -12.77
N ASN A 350 24.31 -5.01 -12.22
CA ASN A 350 24.85 -5.82 -11.14
C ASN A 350 25.97 -6.76 -11.59
N GLY A 351 26.75 -7.25 -10.65
CA GLY A 351 28.05 -7.89 -10.86
C GLY A 351 28.14 -9.10 -11.76
N ASN A 352 27.07 -9.85 -11.97
CA ASN A 352 27.08 -11.03 -12.85
C ASN A 352 26.55 -10.73 -14.26
N VAL A 353 26.17 -9.50 -14.53
CA VAL A 353 25.66 -9.08 -15.83
C VAL A 353 26.80 -8.67 -16.70
N THR A 354 26.89 -9.24 -17.91
CA THR A 354 27.96 -8.98 -18.91
C THR A 354 27.39 -8.40 -20.20
N THR A 355 26.11 -8.10 -20.24
CA THR A 355 25.43 -7.47 -21.38
C THR A 355 24.42 -6.46 -20.90
N LYS A 356 24.22 -5.41 -21.69
CA LYS A 356 23.17 -4.42 -21.44
C LYS A 356 22.59 -3.92 -22.75
N ASN A 357 21.28 -4.00 -22.88
CA ASN A 357 20.55 -3.38 -23.97
C ASN A 357 20.22 -1.93 -23.61
N ILE A 358 20.57 -1.00 -24.46
CA ILE A 358 20.32 0.44 -24.32
C ILE A 358 19.26 0.82 -25.33
N THR A 359 18.16 1.38 -24.83
CA THR A 359 16.98 1.76 -25.60
C THR A 359 16.85 3.28 -25.75
N GLY A 360 15.91 3.73 -26.57
CA GLY A 360 15.62 5.15 -26.72
C GLY A 360 16.68 5.93 -27.53
N LEU A 361 17.46 5.25 -28.33
CA LEU A 361 18.50 5.85 -29.15
C LEU A 361 17.94 6.45 -30.42
N LYS A 362 18.68 7.38 -31.02
CA LYS A 362 18.35 7.97 -32.33
C LYS A 362 18.68 7.00 -33.45
N ALA A 363 17.87 6.97 -34.47
CA ALA A 363 18.09 6.15 -35.65
C ALA A 363 19.27 6.65 -36.51
N ASN A 364 19.91 5.74 -37.21
CA ASN A 364 20.98 6.03 -38.14
C ASN A 364 22.07 6.96 -37.57
N THR A 365 22.44 6.72 -36.32
CA THR A 365 23.38 7.54 -35.52
C THR A 365 24.49 6.66 -34.99
N ILE A 366 25.75 7.17 -35.06
CA ILE A 366 26.90 6.51 -34.50
C ILE A 366 26.93 6.72 -32.99
N TYR A 367 26.89 5.64 -32.24
CA TYR A 367 27.07 5.64 -30.79
C TYR A 367 28.36 4.97 -30.39
N PHE A 368 29.03 5.60 -29.44
CA PHE A 368 30.19 5.04 -28.76
C PHE A 368 29.79 4.52 -27.40
N ALA A 369 30.40 3.44 -26.97
CA ALA A 369 30.19 2.86 -25.65
C ALA A 369 31.51 2.44 -25.02
N SER A 370 31.60 2.56 -23.73
CA SER A 370 32.67 1.97 -22.91
C SER A 370 32.08 1.44 -21.61
N VAL A 371 32.78 0.53 -20.98
CA VAL A 371 32.34 -0.13 -19.74
C VAL A 371 33.43 -0.01 -18.69
N ARG A 372 33.03 0.31 -17.48
CA ARG A 372 33.92 0.32 -16.32
C ARG A 372 33.28 -0.43 -15.16
N ALA A 373 34.11 -0.99 -14.30
CA ALA A 373 33.64 -1.60 -13.07
C ALA A 373 33.35 -0.55 -12.00
N TYR A 374 32.46 -0.84 -11.07
CA TYR A 374 32.25 -0.03 -9.88
C TYR A 374 32.19 -0.89 -8.64
N ASN A 375 32.49 -0.27 -7.53
CA ASN A 375 32.21 -0.76 -6.19
C ASN A 375 31.78 0.41 -5.27
N THR A 376 31.75 0.18 -3.97
CA THR A 376 31.35 1.22 -3.02
C THR A 376 32.38 2.34 -2.85
N ALA A 377 33.64 2.13 -3.22
CA ALA A 377 34.69 3.14 -3.20
C ALA A 377 34.62 4.08 -4.41
N GLY A 378 34.18 3.58 -5.55
CA GLY A 378 34.11 4.37 -6.78
C GLY A 378 34.09 3.52 -8.04
N THR A 379 34.53 4.11 -9.14
CA THR A 379 34.62 3.47 -10.46
C THR A 379 36.05 3.25 -10.88
N GLY A 380 36.26 2.16 -11.59
CA GLY A 380 37.56 1.81 -12.17
C GLY A 380 37.81 2.44 -13.55
N PRO A 381 38.91 2.06 -14.21
CA PRO A 381 39.23 2.51 -15.55
C PRO A 381 38.21 1.99 -16.56
N SER A 382 37.88 2.80 -17.55
CA SER A 382 36.98 2.46 -18.63
C SER A 382 37.68 1.60 -19.70
N SER A 383 36.92 0.68 -20.29
CA SER A 383 37.38 -0.04 -21.49
C SER A 383 37.62 0.93 -22.66
N PRO A 384 38.44 0.56 -23.64
CA PRO A 384 38.53 1.33 -24.88
C PRO A 384 37.16 1.48 -25.53
N PRO A 385 36.83 2.67 -26.08
CA PRO A 385 35.53 2.88 -26.72
C PRO A 385 35.32 1.95 -27.92
N VAL A 386 34.11 1.45 -28.04
CA VAL A 386 33.62 0.72 -29.22
C VAL A 386 32.43 1.49 -29.79
N ASN A 387 32.20 1.35 -31.09
CA ASN A 387 31.12 2.08 -31.73
C ASN A 387 30.23 1.18 -32.60
N VAL A 388 29.02 1.66 -32.82
CA VAL A 388 28.06 1.06 -33.73
C VAL A 388 27.14 2.16 -34.28
N THR A 389 26.63 1.93 -35.48
CA THR A 389 25.57 2.79 -36.04
C THR A 389 24.22 2.11 -35.85
N THR A 390 23.28 2.79 -35.23
CA THR A 390 21.90 2.31 -35.14
C THR A 390 21.30 2.18 -36.53
N LYS A 391 20.31 1.27 -36.67
CA LYS A 391 19.62 1.08 -37.95
C LYS A 391 18.85 2.32 -38.33
N LYS A 392 18.49 2.45 -39.61
CA LYS A 392 17.54 3.45 -40.06
C LYS A 392 16.17 3.25 -39.38
N SER A 393 15.39 4.31 -39.29
CA SER A 393 14.05 4.24 -38.71
C SER A 393 13.18 3.18 -39.38
N PRO A 394 12.29 2.52 -38.64
CA PRO A 394 11.32 1.61 -39.26
C PRO A 394 10.38 2.37 -40.21
N PRO A 395 9.71 1.67 -41.15
CA PRO A 395 8.77 2.28 -42.08
C PRO A 395 7.65 3.05 -41.36
N SER A 396 7.43 4.29 -41.74
CA SER A 396 6.41 5.17 -41.13
C SER A 396 5.03 4.98 -41.73
N GLN A 397 4.96 4.47 -42.95
CA GLN A 397 3.67 4.22 -43.62
C GLN A 397 3.07 2.89 -43.13
N PRO A 398 1.83 2.88 -42.64
CA PRO A 398 1.15 1.64 -42.27
C PRO A 398 0.76 0.85 -43.52
N PRO A 399 0.62 -0.48 -43.43
CA PRO A 399 -0.01 -1.27 -44.48
C PRO A 399 -1.39 -0.74 -44.82
N ALA A 400 -1.66 -0.58 -46.10
CA ALA A 400 -2.90 0.02 -46.62
C ALA A 400 -3.63 -0.93 -47.56
N ASN A 401 -4.87 -0.59 -47.91
CA ASN A 401 -5.72 -1.36 -48.81
C ASN A 401 -5.84 -2.81 -48.40
N ILE A 402 -6.06 -3.04 -47.12
CA ILE A 402 -6.18 -4.39 -46.55
C ILE A 402 -7.54 -4.96 -46.93
N ALA A 403 -7.49 -6.06 -47.70
CA ALA A 403 -8.65 -6.85 -48.07
C ALA A 403 -8.62 -8.18 -47.33
N TRP A 404 -9.80 -8.66 -46.96
CA TRP A 404 -9.94 -9.95 -46.33
C TRP A 404 -11.11 -10.78 -46.90
N LYS A 405 -10.94 -12.07 -46.89
CA LYS A 405 -11.97 -13.02 -47.28
C LYS A 405 -12.01 -14.21 -46.33
N LEU A 406 -13.19 -14.51 -45.86
CA LEU A 406 -13.45 -15.60 -44.96
C LEU A 406 -14.04 -16.79 -45.72
N THR A 407 -13.41 -17.95 -45.66
CA THR A 407 -13.87 -19.22 -46.29
C THR A 407 -13.59 -20.37 -45.34
N ASN A 408 -14.62 -21.16 -45.00
CA ASN A 408 -14.53 -22.46 -44.30
C ASN A 408 -13.38 -22.58 -43.27
N SER A 409 -13.36 -21.73 -42.25
CA SER A 409 -12.35 -21.70 -41.21
C SER A 409 -10.98 -21.13 -41.61
N LYS A 410 -10.87 -20.53 -42.78
CA LYS A 410 -9.68 -19.79 -43.23
C LYS A 410 -10.02 -18.33 -43.45
N LEU A 411 -9.21 -17.46 -42.86
CA LEU A 411 -9.21 -16.05 -43.16
C LEU A 411 -8.00 -15.72 -44.04
N CYS A 412 -8.27 -15.26 -45.24
CA CYS A 412 -7.26 -14.78 -46.18
C CYS A 412 -7.17 -13.27 -46.09
N LEU A 413 -5.97 -12.75 -45.88
CA LEU A 413 -5.65 -11.34 -45.83
C LEU A 413 -4.73 -10.97 -46.98
N ASN A 414 -4.94 -9.82 -47.61
CA ASN A 414 -4.06 -9.23 -48.62
C ASN A 414 -3.94 -7.73 -48.36
N TRP A 415 -2.78 -7.15 -48.60
CA TRP A 415 -2.50 -5.74 -48.47
C TRP A 415 -1.49 -5.28 -49.51
N GLU A 416 -1.34 -3.98 -49.67
CA GLU A 416 -0.34 -3.41 -50.57
C GLU A 416 1.04 -3.40 -49.92
N HIS A 417 2.09 -3.56 -50.75
CA HIS A 417 3.46 -3.43 -50.31
C HIS A 417 3.71 -2.01 -49.80
N VAL A 418 4.26 -1.92 -48.57
CA VAL A 418 4.60 -0.63 -47.96
C VAL A 418 5.86 -0.06 -48.60
N LYS A 419 5.78 1.18 -49.09
CA LYS A 419 6.93 1.92 -49.61
C LYS A 419 7.63 2.65 -48.47
N THR A 420 8.95 2.51 -48.43
CA THR A 420 9.80 3.20 -47.44
C THR A 420 10.34 4.51 -47.99
N MET A 421 10.60 5.47 -47.11
CA MET A 421 11.29 6.70 -47.41
C MET A 421 12.80 6.48 -47.42
N GLU A 422 13.57 7.43 -47.95
CA GLU A 422 15.04 7.32 -48.11
C GLU A 422 15.78 7.08 -46.79
N ASN A 423 15.29 7.64 -45.71
CA ASN A 423 15.89 7.52 -44.35
C ASN A 423 15.27 6.38 -43.52
N GLU A 424 14.46 5.54 -44.11
CA GLU A 424 13.82 4.39 -43.45
C GLU A 424 14.47 3.08 -43.86
N SER A 425 14.34 2.07 -43.00
CA SER A 425 14.77 0.69 -43.27
C SER A 425 13.84 0.04 -44.28
N GLU A 426 14.42 -0.85 -45.12
CA GLU A 426 13.62 -1.62 -46.05
C GLU A 426 12.67 -2.60 -45.33
N VAL A 427 11.50 -2.83 -45.95
CA VAL A 427 10.54 -3.80 -45.48
C VAL A 427 11.04 -5.21 -45.71
N LEU A 428 11.28 -5.97 -44.66
CA LEU A 428 11.67 -7.39 -44.72
C LEU A 428 10.45 -8.32 -44.71
N GLY A 429 9.36 -7.88 -44.13
CA GLY A 429 8.15 -8.67 -44.00
C GLY A 429 7.08 -7.93 -43.21
N TYR A 430 6.11 -8.69 -42.74
CA TYR A 430 4.96 -8.18 -42.02
C TYR A 430 4.63 -9.06 -40.81
N LYS A 431 4.10 -8.42 -39.76
CA LYS A 431 3.51 -9.07 -38.60
C LYS A 431 2.00 -8.85 -38.61
N ILE A 432 1.26 -9.93 -38.52
CA ILE A 432 -0.19 -9.91 -38.33
C ILE A 432 -0.45 -10.19 -36.86
N LEU A 433 -1.01 -9.21 -36.15
CA LEU A 433 -1.42 -9.34 -34.77
C LEU A 433 -2.92 -9.58 -34.75
N TYR A 434 -3.35 -10.68 -34.19
CA TYR A 434 -4.76 -11.03 -34.16
C TYR A 434 -5.18 -11.55 -32.77
N ARG A 435 -6.37 -11.17 -32.35
CA ARG A 435 -6.96 -11.58 -31.07
C ARG A 435 -8.46 -11.68 -31.16
N GLN A 436 -9.07 -12.53 -30.34
CA GLN A 436 -10.52 -12.54 -30.16
C GLN A 436 -10.96 -11.27 -29.39
N ASN A 437 -12.10 -10.71 -29.75
CA ASN A 437 -12.57 -9.43 -29.23
C ASN A 437 -12.70 -9.39 -27.69
N ARG A 438 -12.94 -10.55 -27.05
CA ARG A 438 -13.09 -10.67 -25.58
C ARG A 438 -11.86 -11.23 -24.86
N GLN A 439 -10.80 -11.54 -25.58
CA GLN A 439 -9.58 -12.10 -25.02
C GLN A 439 -8.45 -11.08 -25.03
N SER A 440 -7.64 -11.08 -23.97
CA SER A 440 -6.45 -10.22 -23.85
C SER A 440 -5.22 -10.78 -24.59
N LYS A 441 -5.24 -12.06 -24.95
CA LYS A 441 -4.09 -12.73 -25.59
C LYS A 441 -4.04 -12.41 -27.08
N THR A 442 -2.99 -11.73 -27.50
CA THR A 442 -2.69 -11.45 -28.90
C THR A 442 -1.78 -12.51 -29.48
N HIS A 443 -2.15 -13.04 -30.64
CA HIS A 443 -1.34 -13.97 -31.43
C HIS A 443 -0.63 -13.21 -32.55
N ILE A 444 0.56 -13.68 -32.94
CA ILE A 444 1.39 -13.05 -33.96
C ILE A 444 1.70 -14.08 -35.04
N LEU A 445 1.47 -13.71 -36.28
CA LEU A 445 1.92 -14.44 -37.45
C LEU A 445 2.86 -13.54 -38.26
N GLU A 446 4.03 -14.06 -38.63
CA GLU A 446 5.00 -13.36 -39.49
C GLU A 446 4.99 -13.93 -40.90
N THR A 447 5.10 -13.04 -41.89
CA THR A 447 5.17 -13.41 -43.29
C THR A 447 6.04 -12.43 -44.08
N ASN A 448 6.71 -12.92 -45.12
CA ASN A 448 7.47 -12.07 -46.04
C ASN A 448 6.61 -11.61 -47.23
N ASN A 449 5.39 -12.11 -47.33
CA ASN A 449 4.46 -11.81 -48.42
C ASN A 449 3.49 -10.69 -47.99
N THR A 450 2.83 -10.10 -48.98
CA THR A 450 1.72 -9.14 -48.77
C THR A 450 0.38 -9.85 -48.60
N SER A 451 0.40 -11.13 -48.23
CA SER A 451 -0.78 -11.94 -47.96
C SER A 451 -0.52 -12.92 -46.83
N ALA A 452 -1.57 -13.30 -46.13
CA ALA A 452 -1.50 -14.29 -45.06
C ALA A 452 -2.81 -15.10 -44.98
N GLU A 453 -2.69 -16.34 -44.54
CA GLU A 453 -3.82 -17.18 -44.18
C GLU A 453 -3.81 -17.45 -42.67
N LEU A 454 -4.93 -17.21 -42.01
CA LEU A 454 -5.14 -17.52 -40.60
C LEU A 454 -6.18 -18.65 -40.49
N LEU A 455 -5.81 -19.69 -39.76
CA LEU A 455 -6.74 -20.73 -39.32
C LEU A 455 -7.27 -20.30 -37.94
N VAL A 456 -8.48 -19.80 -37.87
CA VAL A 456 -9.08 -19.28 -36.65
C VAL A 456 -10.47 -19.91 -36.45
N PRO A 457 -10.83 -20.30 -35.22
CA PRO A 457 -12.20 -20.68 -34.92
C PRO A 457 -13.09 -19.43 -34.96
N PHE A 458 -14.19 -19.48 -35.73
CA PHE A 458 -15.05 -18.32 -36.01
C PHE A 458 -16.25 -18.21 -35.07
N GLU A 459 -16.08 -18.62 -33.85
CA GLU A 459 -17.12 -18.51 -32.82
C GLU A 459 -17.29 -17.11 -32.27
N GLU A 460 -16.25 -16.26 -32.41
CA GLU A 460 -16.23 -14.85 -31.96
C GLU A 460 -15.59 -13.94 -33.01
N ASP A 461 -15.82 -12.64 -32.85
CA ASP A 461 -15.16 -11.61 -33.65
C ASP A 461 -13.66 -11.58 -33.39
N TYR A 462 -12.88 -11.37 -34.45
CA TYR A 462 -11.43 -11.14 -34.37
C TYR A 462 -11.08 -9.70 -34.68
N LEU A 463 -10.06 -9.22 -33.97
CA LEU A 463 -9.44 -7.92 -34.19
C LEU A 463 -8.04 -8.16 -34.75
N ILE A 464 -7.72 -7.52 -35.85
CA ILE A 464 -6.47 -7.73 -36.62
C ILE A 464 -5.79 -6.42 -36.92
N GLU A 465 -4.48 -6.37 -36.67
CA GLU A 465 -3.60 -5.29 -37.10
C GLU A 465 -2.44 -5.88 -37.90
N ILE A 466 -1.94 -5.13 -38.86
CA ILE A 466 -0.78 -5.51 -39.66
C ILE A 466 0.30 -4.44 -39.53
N ARG A 467 1.54 -4.89 -39.26
CA ARG A 467 2.73 -4.02 -39.16
C ARG A 467 3.80 -4.50 -40.11
N THR A 468 4.63 -3.59 -40.57
CA THR A 468 5.86 -3.94 -41.27
C THR A 468 6.93 -4.41 -40.30
N VAL A 469 7.80 -5.29 -40.77
CA VAL A 469 9.03 -5.73 -40.08
C VAL A 469 10.21 -5.21 -40.90
N SER A 470 11.15 -4.58 -40.22
CA SER A 470 12.38 -4.06 -40.83
C SER A 470 13.58 -4.24 -39.88
N ASP A 471 14.78 -4.01 -40.39
CA ASP A 471 16.00 -3.96 -39.55
C ASP A 471 15.94 -2.86 -38.49
N GLY A 472 15.19 -1.78 -38.75
CA GLY A 472 14.96 -0.69 -37.80
C GLY A 472 13.95 -1.03 -36.70
N GLY A 473 13.25 -2.13 -36.84
CA GLY A 473 12.18 -2.54 -35.93
C GLY A 473 10.83 -2.65 -36.65
N ASP A 474 9.79 -2.82 -35.85
CA ASP A 474 8.40 -2.84 -36.34
C ASP A 474 7.96 -1.44 -36.76
N GLY A 475 7.36 -1.33 -37.95
CA GLY A 475 6.81 -0.08 -38.47
C GLY A 475 5.45 0.26 -37.91
N SER A 476 4.83 1.29 -38.47
CA SER A 476 3.50 1.75 -38.08
C SER A 476 2.44 0.67 -38.31
N SER A 477 1.52 0.56 -37.38
CA SER A 477 0.42 -0.38 -37.44
C SER A 477 -0.68 0.12 -38.37
N SER A 478 -1.32 -0.78 -39.10
CA SER A 478 -2.59 -0.48 -39.76
C SER A 478 -3.67 -0.13 -38.74
N GLU A 479 -4.77 0.43 -39.20
CA GLU A 479 -5.99 0.49 -38.40
C GLU A 479 -6.44 -0.92 -38.01
N GLU A 480 -7.04 -1.06 -36.84
CA GLU A 480 -7.57 -2.34 -36.37
C GLU A 480 -8.78 -2.75 -37.20
N ILE A 481 -8.74 -3.94 -37.77
CA ILE A 481 -9.80 -4.51 -38.60
C ILE A 481 -10.58 -5.49 -37.78
N ARG A 482 -11.89 -5.34 -37.74
CA ARG A 482 -12.80 -6.28 -37.10
C ARG A 482 -13.34 -7.28 -38.11
N ILE A 483 -13.06 -8.55 -37.87
CA ILE A 483 -13.61 -9.69 -38.62
C ILE A 483 -14.80 -10.26 -37.84
N PRO A 484 -16.03 -10.15 -38.35
CA PRO A 484 -17.21 -10.63 -37.64
C PRO A 484 -17.28 -12.16 -37.60
N LYS A 485 -17.88 -12.68 -36.55
CA LYS A 485 -18.16 -14.12 -36.43
C LYS A 485 -19.07 -14.65 -37.55
N MET A 486 -18.92 -15.90 -37.93
CA MET A 486 -19.65 -16.52 -39.05
C MET A 486 -21.18 -16.53 -38.92
N SER A 487 -21.70 -16.59 -37.68
CA SER A 487 -23.16 -16.56 -37.43
C SER A 487 -23.82 -15.21 -37.78
N SER A 488 -23.06 -14.14 -37.91
CA SER A 488 -23.58 -12.80 -38.30
C SER A 488 -23.62 -12.61 -39.83
N LEU A 489 -22.91 -13.44 -40.59
CA LEU A 489 -22.85 -13.35 -42.04
C LEU A 489 -24.02 -14.12 -42.74
N SER A 490 -24.69 -15.04 -42.01
CA SER A 490 -25.79 -15.84 -42.54
C SER A 490 -27.19 -15.23 -42.38
N SER A 491 -27.32 -14.09 -41.66
CA SER A 491 -28.63 -13.50 -41.34
C SER A 491 -28.98 -12.21 -42.08
N ASN A 492 -28.16 -11.74 -43.00
CA ASN A 492 -28.51 -10.54 -43.80
C ASN A 492 -28.96 -10.93 -45.20
N GLY A 493 -30.28 -11.12 -45.30
CA GLY A 493 -30.98 -11.02 -46.57
C GLY A 493 -30.70 -9.67 -47.22
N ILE A 494 -30.61 -9.72 -48.51
CA ILE A 494 -30.38 -8.67 -49.51
C ILE A 494 -30.86 -7.29 -49.04
N PRO A 495 -30.01 -6.28 -48.91
CA PRO A 495 -30.50 -4.93 -48.83
C PRO A 495 -30.89 -4.40 -50.23
N ALA A 496 -32.04 -3.77 -50.27
CA ALA A 496 -32.55 -3.09 -51.43
C ALA A 496 -31.59 -2.03 -51.98
N LEU A 497 -31.40 -2.04 -53.28
CA LEU A 497 -30.67 -1.04 -54.04
C LEU A 497 -31.30 0.33 -53.88
N GLU A 498 -30.55 1.30 -53.39
CA GLU A 498 -30.72 2.69 -53.76
C GLU A 498 -29.56 3.14 -54.65
N PRO A 499 -29.85 3.88 -55.72
CA PRO A 499 -28.86 4.21 -56.73
C PRO A 499 -28.21 5.56 -56.47
N SER A 500 -26.90 5.62 -56.34
CA SER A 500 -26.18 6.79 -56.82
C SER A 500 -24.67 6.57 -56.96
N ILE A 501 -24.23 6.82 -58.17
CA ILE A 501 -23.02 7.46 -58.68
C ILE A 501 -21.74 6.62 -58.76
N TYR A 502 -21.41 6.36 -60.00
CA TYR A 502 -20.16 5.99 -60.64
C TYR A 502 -18.87 6.09 -59.86
N PHE A 503 -18.22 4.96 -59.62
CA PHE A 503 -16.78 4.84 -59.69
C PHE A 503 -16.40 3.49 -60.30
N LEU A 504 -15.47 3.53 -61.25
CA LEU A 504 -14.90 2.38 -61.93
C LEU A 504 -14.35 1.37 -60.92
N SER A 505 -14.99 0.25 -60.79
CA SER A 505 -14.47 -0.90 -60.04
C SER A 505 -13.53 -1.71 -60.93
N VAL A 506 -12.24 -1.69 -60.61
CA VAL A 506 -11.31 -2.70 -61.06
C VAL A 506 -11.65 -3.99 -60.28
N VAL A 507 -12.16 -4.98 -60.98
CA VAL A 507 -12.40 -6.30 -60.40
C VAL A 507 -11.05 -6.99 -60.20
N VAL A 508 -10.57 -7.02 -58.96
CA VAL A 508 -9.42 -7.86 -58.57
C VAL A 508 -9.94 -9.23 -58.25
N ILE A 509 -9.64 -10.19 -59.13
CA ILE A 509 -9.98 -11.61 -58.92
C ILE A 509 -8.95 -12.18 -57.93
N PHE A 510 -9.41 -12.55 -56.73
CA PHE A 510 -8.59 -13.17 -55.71
C PHE A 510 -8.37 -14.67 -56.04
N TYR A 511 -7.14 -15.05 -56.34
CA TYR A 511 -6.70 -16.44 -56.34
C TYR A 511 -5.81 -16.67 -55.10
N CYS A 512 -6.32 -17.45 -54.15
CA CYS A 512 -5.47 -18.07 -53.13
C CYS A 512 -4.77 -19.28 -53.81
N PHE A 513 -3.55 -19.11 -54.26
CA PHE A 513 -2.76 -20.20 -54.77
C PHE A 513 -2.10 -20.95 -53.61
N THR A 514 -2.48 -22.21 -53.44
CA THR A 514 -1.69 -23.17 -52.67
C THR A 514 -0.49 -23.59 -53.54
N ILE A 515 0.69 -23.09 -53.22
CA ILE A 515 1.95 -23.63 -53.75
C ILE A 515 2.27 -24.86 -52.90
N GLN A 516 2.06 -26.05 -53.46
CA GLN A 516 2.66 -27.28 -52.94
C GLN A 516 4.15 -27.26 -53.24
N PRO A 517 5.04 -27.57 -52.26
CA PRO A 517 6.43 -27.75 -52.57
C PRO A 517 6.62 -29.02 -53.40
N LEU A 518 7.14 -28.86 -54.59
CA LEU A 518 7.70 -29.96 -55.39
C LEU A 518 9.03 -30.37 -54.73
N THR A 519 9.03 -31.58 -54.19
CA THR A 519 10.24 -32.31 -53.82
C THR A 519 11.10 -32.57 -55.09
N ARG A 520 12.30 -32.12 -55.03
CA ARG A 520 13.49 -32.76 -55.57
C ARG A 520 14.70 -32.46 -54.71
#